data_5b94fdceab0e5b395849a35651ae61b8
#
_entry.id   5b94fdceab0e5b395849a35651ae61b8
#
_cell.length_a   1.000
_cell.length_b   1.000
_cell.length_c   1.000
_cell.angle_alpha   90.00
_cell.angle_beta   90.00
_cell.angle_gamma   90.00
#
_symmetry.space_group_name_H-M   'P 1'
#
loop_
_entity.id
_entity.type
_entity.pdbx_description
1 polymer ?
#
loop_
_entity_poly.entity_id
_entity_poly.type
_entity_poly.pdbx_seq_one_letter_code
_entity_poly.pdbx_strand_id
1 'polypeptide(L)'
;MKPSLVGLISGKVSERLSGVSIVNDKPDILALIDVLTLTVTLDVRSAYIYGRYKKYERGIPQTRWPCRACKGRGCEKCNHTGQQYPSSVQDLIGNPLIEFFEGREHAFHGMGREDIDVRCLGRGRPFVLEIKEPKRWNVDYDAAMKDINERANGSIEITDMRRSNRSEVVRVKDTPAEKSYTIRFIIEPLTQPELDVLTAPLDLTKEDVQQRGRGRRKHRRRGDRKDNPEKPLERVEVSILDESELKKLKKAELVELCTERGSSEKGVKADLIANLLATNPEPVETLPLPDEATILGIIEKLEGVNLAQRTPERVAHRRADLVRRRKVIETRDD
;
A
#
# COMPACT_ATOMS: atom_id res chain seq x y z
N MET A 1 -27.59 11.69 -54.88
CA MET A 1 -27.52 10.52 -53.97
C MET A 1 -28.46 10.75 -52.80
N LYS A 2 -29.32 9.78 -52.47
CA LYS A 2 -30.14 9.89 -51.24
C LYS A 2 -29.22 9.82 -50.00
N PRO A 3 -29.36 10.73 -49.05
CA PRO A 3 -28.58 10.67 -47.83
C PRO A 3 -28.85 9.34 -47.09
N SER A 4 -27.82 8.74 -46.52
CA SER A 4 -27.99 7.55 -45.70
C SER A 4 -28.82 7.89 -44.45
N LEU A 5 -29.55 6.92 -43.91
CA LEU A 5 -30.31 7.09 -42.67
C LEU A 5 -29.44 7.64 -41.55
N VAL A 6 -28.21 7.12 -41.44
CA VAL A 6 -27.20 7.61 -40.47
C VAL A 6 -26.91 9.10 -40.69
N GLY A 7 -26.72 9.55 -41.93
CA GLY A 7 -26.46 10.97 -42.23
C GLY A 7 -27.63 11.88 -41.85
N LEU A 8 -28.88 11.43 -42.08
CA LEU A 8 -30.07 12.18 -41.71
C LEU A 8 -30.21 12.29 -40.16
N ILE A 9 -30.00 11.21 -39.45
CA ILE A 9 -30.06 11.19 -37.96
C ILE A 9 -28.95 12.08 -37.41
N SER A 10 -27.71 11.92 -37.92
CA SER A 10 -26.55 12.69 -37.45
C SER A 10 -26.77 14.21 -37.65
N GLY A 11 -27.32 14.63 -38.79
CA GLY A 11 -27.67 16.04 -39.04
C GLY A 11 -28.65 16.57 -37.98
N LYS A 12 -29.73 15.84 -37.75
CA LYS A 12 -30.74 16.25 -36.76
C LYS A 12 -30.21 16.24 -35.30
N VAL A 13 -29.29 15.33 -34.95
CA VAL A 13 -28.63 15.31 -33.63
C VAL A 13 -27.77 16.55 -33.49
N SER A 14 -26.95 16.88 -34.46
CA SER A 14 -26.11 18.10 -34.45
C SER A 14 -26.92 19.40 -34.38
N GLU A 15 -28.09 19.45 -34.99
CA GLU A 15 -28.98 20.61 -34.91
C GLU A 15 -29.61 20.80 -33.52
N ARG A 16 -29.89 19.68 -32.80
CA ARG A 16 -30.62 19.72 -31.57
C ARG A 16 -29.76 19.75 -30.29
N LEU A 17 -28.54 19.21 -30.37
CA LEU A 17 -27.63 19.10 -29.24
C LEU A 17 -26.46 20.07 -29.43
N SER A 18 -26.50 21.17 -28.71
CA SER A 18 -25.38 22.12 -28.65
C SER A 18 -24.16 21.50 -27.95
N GLY A 19 -22.95 21.73 -28.47
CA GLY A 19 -21.69 21.21 -27.87
C GLY A 19 -21.39 19.75 -28.21
N VAL A 20 -22.17 19.09 -29.08
CA VAL A 20 -21.91 17.74 -29.56
C VAL A 20 -21.42 17.80 -31.00
N SER A 21 -20.31 17.10 -31.26
CA SER A 21 -19.80 16.90 -32.64
C SER A 21 -19.94 15.44 -33.07
N ILE A 22 -20.44 15.23 -34.29
CA ILE A 22 -20.53 13.88 -34.86
C ILE A 22 -19.19 13.51 -35.45
N VAL A 23 -18.62 12.40 -34.97
CA VAL A 23 -17.33 11.87 -35.41
C VAL A 23 -17.47 10.41 -35.84
N ASN A 24 -16.68 9.99 -36.85
CA ASN A 24 -16.66 8.61 -37.34
C ASN A 24 -15.58 7.75 -36.70
N ASP A 25 -14.56 8.37 -36.09
CA ASP A 25 -13.46 7.67 -35.42
C ASP A 25 -13.40 8.04 -33.93
N LYS A 26 -13.23 7.02 -33.10
CA LYS A 26 -13.05 7.13 -31.66
C LYS A 26 -14.07 8.04 -30.94
N PRO A 27 -15.39 7.84 -31.13
CA PRO A 27 -16.40 8.65 -30.45
C PRO A 27 -16.30 8.47 -28.94
N ASP A 28 -16.66 9.51 -28.19
CA ASP A 28 -16.79 9.39 -26.72
C ASP A 28 -18.07 8.64 -26.35
N ILE A 29 -19.12 8.76 -27.18
CA ILE A 29 -20.39 8.05 -27.04
C ILE A 29 -20.76 7.43 -28.39
N LEU A 30 -21.06 6.13 -28.39
CA LEU A 30 -21.60 5.43 -29.55
C LEU A 30 -23.11 5.21 -29.34
N ALA A 31 -23.93 5.72 -30.22
CA ALA A 31 -25.36 5.47 -30.23
C ALA A 31 -25.71 4.35 -31.23
N LEU A 32 -26.19 3.22 -30.72
CA LEU A 32 -26.73 2.13 -31.54
C LEU A 32 -28.24 2.31 -31.60
N ILE A 33 -28.76 2.49 -32.83
CA ILE A 33 -30.18 2.70 -33.09
C ILE A 33 -30.73 1.46 -33.78
N ASP A 34 -31.64 0.77 -33.06
CA ASP A 34 -32.43 -0.31 -33.67
C ASP A 34 -33.66 0.30 -34.38
N VAL A 35 -33.67 0.23 -35.68
CA VAL A 35 -34.74 0.79 -36.51
C VAL A 35 -36.04 -0.01 -36.52
N LEU A 36 -35.99 -1.29 -36.09
CA LEU A 36 -37.18 -2.13 -35.98
C LEU A 36 -37.95 -1.90 -34.71
N THR A 37 -37.20 -1.82 -33.60
CA THR A 37 -37.77 -1.60 -32.25
C THR A 37 -37.85 -0.13 -31.86
N LEU A 38 -37.24 0.76 -32.67
CA LEU A 38 -37.07 2.20 -32.38
C LEU A 38 -36.40 2.47 -31.01
N THR A 39 -35.48 1.58 -30.61
CA THR A 39 -34.72 1.74 -29.38
C THR A 39 -33.33 2.31 -29.66
N VAL A 40 -32.82 3.08 -28.70
CA VAL A 40 -31.46 3.63 -28.75
C VAL A 40 -30.68 3.10 -27.55
N THR A 41 -29.54 2.46 -27.80
CA THR A 41 -28.59 2.05 -26.76
C THR A 41 -27.36 2.93 -26.87
N LEU A 42 -26.94 3.53 -25.76
CA LEU A 42 -25.72 4.34 -25.69
C LEU A 42 -24.59 3.51 -25.05
N ASP A 43 -23.47 3.41 -25.76
CA ASP A 43 -22.21 2.92 -25.22
C ASP A 43 -21.32 4.13 -24.93
N VAL A 44 -21.22 4.46 -23.63
CA VAL A 44 -20.44 5.59 -23.14
C VAL A 44 -19.05 5.11 -22.78
N ARG A 45 -18.03 5.59 -23.47
CA ARG A 45 -16.64 5.23 -23.20
C ARG A 45 -16.16 5.81 -21.87
N SER A 46 -15.28 5.07 -21.21
CA SER A 46 -14.62 5.59 -20.02
C SER A 46 -13.71 6.76 -20.35
N ALA A 47 -13.70 7.78 -19.50
CA ALA A 47 -12.68 8.82 -19.53
C ALA A 47 -11.42 8.35 -18.80
N TYR A 48 -10.27 8.68 -19.34
CA TYR A 48 -8.97 8.32 -18.77
C TYR A 48 -8.20 9.59 -18.42
N ILE A 49 -7.68 9.65 -17.20
CA ILE A 49 -6.94 10.79 -16.67
C ILE A 49 -5.57 10.28 -16.21
N TYR A 50 -4.51 10.82 -16.81
CA TYR A 50 -3.15 10.62 -16.35
C TYR A 50 -2.82 11.63 -15.26
N GLY A 51 -1.98 11.23 -14.31
CA GLY A 51 -1.39 12.09 -13.31
C GLY A 51 -0.23 11.39 -12.60
N ARG A 52 0.39 12.13 -11.69
CA ARG A 52 1.38 11.60 -10.76
C ARG A 52 0.93 11.93 -9.34
N TYR A 53 1.16 11.01 -8.40
CA TYR A 53 0.87 11.28 -7.01
C TYR A 53 2.10 11.05 -6.13
N LYS A 54 2.26 11.91 -5.14
CA LYS A 54 3.12 11.67 -3.99
C LYS A 54 2.23 11.25 -2.82
N LYS A 55 2.77 10.40 -1.94
CA LYS A 55 2.11 9.99 -0.71
C LYS A 55 3.01 10.33 0.46
N TYR A 56 2.59 11.28 1.28
CA TYR A 56 3.36 11.78 2.41
C TYR A 56 3.05 11.01 3.70
N GLU A 57 1.85 10.48 3.84
CA GLU A 57 1.43 9.71 5.00
C GLU A 57 1.56 8.21 4.79
N ARG A 58 1.94 7.51 5.86
CA ARG A 58 1.92 6.04 5.95
C ARG A 58 0.53 5.58 6.37
N GLY A 59 0.23 4.30 6.18
CA GLY A 59 -1.07 3.73 6.56
C GLY A 59 -2.16 3.88 5.49
N ILE A 60 -1.95 4.64 4.41
CA ILE A 60 -2.89 4.80 3.31
C ILE A 60 -2.56 3.78 2.21
N PRO A 61 -3.44 2.82 1.88
CA PRO A 61 -3.24 1.89 0.78
C PRO A 61 -3.39 2.58 -0.58
N GLN A 62 -2.69 2.10 -1.60
CA GLN A 62 -2.83 2.64 -2.96
C GLN A 62 -4.24 2.48 -3.52
N THR A 63 -4.85 1.32 -3.31
CA THR A 63 -6.19 0.99 -3.81
C THR A 63 -7.07 0.50 -2.67
N ARG A 64 -8.39 0.52 -2.89
CA ARG A 64 -9.37 0.00 -1.92
C ARG A 64 -9.09 -1.44 -1.53
N TRP A 65 -9.13 -1.72 -0.23
CA TRP A 65 -9.04 -3.06 0.31
C TRP A 65 -10.37 -3.45 0.92
N PRO A 66 -11.09 -4.42 0.34
CA PRO A 66 -12.34 -4.92 0.90
C PRO A 66 -12.14 -5.44 2.32
N CYS A 67 -13.07 -5.15 3.21
CA CYS A 67 -13.09 -5.68 4.56
C CYS A 67 -12.96 -7.20 4.54
N ARG A 68 -12.09 -7.76 5.38
CA ARG A 68 -11.85 -9.22 5.42
C ARG A 68 -13.06 -10.00 5.93
N ALA A 69 -13.82 -9.42 6.87
CA ALA A 69 -14.96 -10.07 7.49
C ALA A 69 -16.15 -10.16 6.52
N CYS A 70 -16.54 -9.05 5.91
CA CYS A 70 -17.73 -8.98 5.07
C CYS A 70 -17.45 -9.03 3.55
N LYS A 71 -16.17 -9.08 3.14
CA LYS A 71 -15.74 -9.10 1.73
C LYS A 71 -16.27 -7.91 0.91
N GLY A 72 -16.37 -6.76 1.54
CA GLY A 72 -16.83 -5.52 0.91
C GLY A 72 -18.32 -5.21 1.05
N ARG A 73 -19.13 -6.08 1.71
CA ARG A 73 -20.58 -5.88 1.85
C ARG A 73 -20.98 -4.86 2.92
N GLY A 74 -20.09 -4.48 3.79
CA GLY A 74 -20.36 -3.69 4.99
C GLY A 74 -20.71 -4.59 6.20
N CYS A 75 -20.11 -4.30 7.35
CA CYS A 75 -20.41 -4.94 8.63
C CYS A 75 -19.95 -4.04 9.78
N GLU A 76 -20.31 -4.36 11.01
CA GLU A 76 -19.89 -3.60 12.20
C GLU A 76 -18.36 -3.45 12.32
N LYS A 77 -17.58 -4.52 11.98
CA LYS A 77 -16.09 -4.48 12.04
C LYS A 77 -15.46 -3.45 11.10
N CYS A 78 -16.15 -3.00 10.09
CA CYS A 78 -15.67 -1.98 9.16
C CYS A 78 -16.57 -0.73 9.19
N ASN A 79 -17.37 -0.52 10.24
CA ASN A 79 -18.32 0.58 10.35
C ASN A 79 -19.20 0.71 9.09
N HIS A 80 -19.67 -0.42 8.58
CA HIS A 80 -20.50 -0.57 7.37
C HIS A 80 -19.90 -0.03 6.06
N THR A 81 -18.63 0.41 6.06
CA THR A 81 -17.95 0.92 4.85
C THR A 81 -17.61 -0.16 3.82
N GLY A 82 -17.58 -1.42 4.24
CA GLY A 82 -17.09 -2.51 3.39
C GLY A 82 -15.58 -2.51 3.15
N GLN A 83 -14.86 -1.52 3.69
CA GLN A 83 -13.41 -1.33 3.47
C GLN A 83 -12.61 -1.68 4.72
N GLN A 84 -11.35 -2.09 4.53
CA GLN A 84 -10.42 -2.39 5.62
C GLN A 84 -9.76 -1.13 6.19
N TYR A 85 -9.60 -0.11 5.36
CA TYR A 85 -9.01 1.19 5.69
C TYR A 85 -9.99 2.30 5.38
N PRO A 86 -9.96 3.41 6.11
CA PRO A 86 -10.91 4.52 5.94
C PRO A 86 -10.87 5.14 4.54
N SER A 87 -9.68 5.17 3.92
CA SER A 87 -9.45 5.76 2.60
C SER A 87 -8.33 5.03 1.86
N SER A 88 -8.11 5.39 0.61
CA SER A 88 -7.01 4.95 -0.24
C SER A 88 -6.59 6.10 -1.17
N VAL A 89 -5.38 6.02 -1.73
CA VAL A 89 -4.96 6.96 -2.78
C VAL A 89 -5.98 6.98 -3.92
N GLN A 90 -6.50 5.81 -4.28
CA GLN A 90 -7.57 5.68 -5.27
C GLN A 90 -8.82 6.49 -4.90
N ASP A 91 -9.24 6.48 -3.64
CA ASP A 91 -10.44 7.21 -3.18
C ASP A 91 -10.20 8.72 -3.14
N LEU A 92 -9.05 9.12 -2.62
CA LEU A 92 -8.69 10.54 -2.52
C LEU A 92 -8.63 11.23 -3.89
N ILE A 93 -8.23 10.51 -4.93
CA ILE A 93 -8.17 11.01 -6.30
C ILE A 93 -9.51 10.80 -7.02
N GLY A 94 -10.08 9.61 -6.88
CA GLY A 94 -11.19 9.17 -7.71
C GLY A 94 -12.53 9.78 -7.35
N ASN A 95 -12.80 9.97 -6.06
CA ASN A 95 -14.09 10.52 -5.62
C ASN A 95 -14.30 11.97 -6.13
N PRO A 96 -13.34 12.90 -5.97
CA PRO A 96 -13.50 14.23 -6.58
C PRO A 96 -13.65 14.18 -8.09
N LEU A 97 -12.87 13.32 -8.79
CA LEU A 97 -12.95 13.22 -10.25
C LEU A 97 -14.31 12.65 -10.73
N ILE A 98 -14.95 11.77 -9.97
CA ILE A 98 -16.34 11.36 -10.25
C ILE A 98 -17.27 12.59 -10.27
N GLU A 99 -17.10 13.51 -9.33
CA GLU A 99 -17.92 14.75 -9.26
C GLU A 99 -17.65 15.64 -10.49
N PHE A 100 -16.39 15.86 -10.87
CA PHE A 100 -16.03 16.67 -12.04
C PHE A 100 -16.54 16.09 -13.36
N PHE A 101 -16.49 14.76 -13.51
CA PHE A 101 -16.93 14.06 -14.72
C PHE A 101 -18.40 13.63 -14.69
N GLU A 102 -19.09 13.80 -13.55
CA GLU A 102 -20.42 13.24 -13.29
C GLU A 102 -20.48 11.74 -13.66
N GLY A 103 -19.40 11.02 -13.29
CA GLY A 103 -19.23 9.60 -13.59
C GLY A 103 -19.89 8.71 -12.55
N ARG A 104 -19.97 7.41 -12.87
CA ARG A 104 -20.58 6.43 -11.96
C ARG A 104 -19.57 5.77 -11.03
N GLU A 105 -18.41 5.43 -11.54
CA GLU A 105 -17.41 4.61 -10.87
C GLU A 105 -16.02 4.95 -11.39
N HIS A 106 -14.99 4.69 -10.57
CA HIS A 106 -13.61 4.85 -10.99
C HIS A 106 -12.76 3.60 -10.79
N ALA A 107 -11.72 3.43 -11.62
CA ALA A 107 -10.71 2.40 -11.48
C ALA A 107 -9.30 3.00 -11.55
N PHE A 108 -8.41 2.56 -10.66
CA PHE A 108 -7.06 3.08 -10.54
C PHE A 108 -6.02 2.14 -11.16
N HIS A 109 -5.17 2.68 -12.02
CA HIS A 109 -4.11 1.97 -12.72
C HIS A 109 -2.77 2.65 -12.42
N GLY A 110 -2.02 2.15 -11.43
CA GLY A 110 -0.72 2.71 -11.03
C GLY A 110 0.47 2.04 -11.72
N MET A 111 1.54 2.80 -11.94
CA MET A 111 2.85 2.26 -12.33
C MET A 111 3.50 1.54 -11.14
N GLY A 112 3.23 0.25 -11.01
CA GLY A 112 3.59 -0.53 -9.83
C GLY A 112 2.76 -0.15 -8.61
N ARG A 113 3.19 -0.64 -7.44
CA ARG A 113 2.47 -0.45 -6.18
C ARG A 113 3.46 -0.32 -5.04
N GLU A 114 3.31 0.70 -4.21
CA GLU A 114 3.97 0.80 -2.92
C GLU A 114 3.24 0.01 -1.85
N ASP A 115 3.95 -0.29 -0.79
CA ASP A 115 3.34 -0.84 0.40
C ASP A 115 2.64 0.27 1.22
N ILE A 116 1.72 -0.13 2.08
CA ILE A 116 0.90 0.81 2.87
C ILE A 116 1.75 1.69 3.78
N ASP A 117 2.86 1.16 4.32
CA ASP A 117 3.76 1.86 5.25
C ASP A 117 4.89 2.61 4.55
N VAL A 118 4.91 2.63 3.22
CA VAL A 118 5.93 3.34 2.45
C VAL A 118 5.38 4.67 1.98
N ARG A 119 6.14 5.75 2.15
CA ARG A 119 5.90 7.02 1.47
C ARG A 119 6.25 6.91 -0.01
N CYS A 120 5.61 7.71 -0.84
CA CYS A 120 5.92 7.81 -2.26
C CYS A 120 6.26 9.27 -2.54
N LEU A 121 7.55 9.56 -2.64
CA LEU A 121 8.09 10.92 -2.73
C LEU A 121 8.73 11.20 -4.11
N GLY A 122 9.67 12.12 -4.17
CA GLY A 122 10.41 12.50 -5.38
C GLY A 122 9.48 13.05 -6.46
N ARG A 123 9.58 12.53 -7.68
CA ARG A 123 8.74 12.93 -8.81
C ARG A 123 7.31 12.37 -8.77
N GLY A 124 6.95 11.67 -7.70
CA GLY A 124 5.65 11.01 -7.56
C GLY A 124 5.50 9.78 -8.47
N ARG A 125 4.48 8.98 -8.23
CA ARG A 125 4.17 7.77 -9.00
C ARG A 125 3.17 8.05 -10.11
N PRO A 126 3.44 7.68 -11.37
CA PRO A 126 2.49 7.79 -12.45
C PRO A 126 1.27 6.88 -12.22
N PHE A 127 0.10 7.38 -12.60
CA PHE A 127 -1.14 6.62 -12.63
C PHE A 127 -2.01 7.04 -13.82
N VAL A 128 -2.95 6.18 -14.16
CA VAL A 128 -4.10 6.52 -14.97
C VAL A 128 -5.35 6.17 -14.18
N LEU A 129 -6.25 7.13 -14.02
CA LEU A 129 -7.57 6.90 -13.47
C LEU A 129 -8.57 6.75 -14.60
N GLU A 130 -9.41 5.72 -14.53
CA GLU A 130 -10.51 5.46 -15.43
C GLU A 130 -11.80 5.86 -14.74
N ILE A 131 -12.58 6.77 -15.34
CA ILE A 131 -13.93 7.13 -14.91
C ILE A 131 -14.92 6.46 -15.86
N LYS A 132 -15.81 5.65 -15.32
CA LYS A 132 -16.82 4.94 -16.08
C LYS A 132 -18.08 5.78 -16.22
N GLU A 133 -18.70 5.70 -17.39
CA GLU A 133 -19.95 6.39 -17.73
C GLU A 133 -19.94 7.89 -17.39
N PRO A 134 -18.91 8.65 -17.85
CA PRO A 134 -18.87 10.09 -17.61
C PRO A 134 -19.98 10.76 -18.38
N LYS A 135 -20.62 11.76 -17.77
CA LYS A 135 -21.62 12.63 -18.41
C LYS A 135 -21.00 13.94 -18.88
N ARG A 136 -19.88 14.33 -18.27
CA ARG A 136 -19.13 15.53 -18.62
C ARG A 136 -17.74 15.15 -19.09
N TRP A 137 -17.31 15.73 -20.23
CA TRP A 137 -16.02 15.43 -20.86
C TRP A 137 -15.07 16.62 -20.87
N ASN A 138 -15.62 17.84 -20.86
CA ASN A 138 -14.84 19.06 -20.80
C ASN A 138 -14.61 19.44 -19.34
N VAL A 139 -13.52 18.96 -18.76
CA VAL A 139 -13.13 19.15 -17.36
C VAL A 139 -11.85 19.98 -17.31
N ASP A 140 -11.83 20.98 -16.46
CA ASP A 140 -10.64 21.72 -16.12
C ASP A 140 -9.76 20.87 -15.18
N TYR A 141 -8.66 20.35 -15.70
CA TYR A 141 -7.75 19.47 -14.98
C TYR A 141 -6.96 20.19 -13.89
N ASP A 142 -6.68 21.49 -14.06
CA ASP A 142 -5.96 22.28 -13.04
C ASP A 142 -6.88 22.56 -11.85
N ALA A 143 -8.13 22.92 -12.09
CA ALA A 143 -9.13 23.08 -11.06
C ALA A 143 -9.40 21.75 -10.31
N ALA A 144 -9.50 20.63 -11.05
CA ALA A 144 -9.68 19.32 -10.44
C ALA A 144 -8.47 18.90 -9.59
N MET A 145 -7.26 19.12 -10.08
CA MET A 145 -6.02 18.83 -9.36
C MET A 145 -5.92 19.65 -8.06
N LYS A 146 -6.28 20.93 -8.12
CA LYS A 146 -6.29 21.82 -6.95
C LYS A 146 -7.30 21.33 -5.91
N ASP A 147 -8.52 21.01 -6.31
CA ASP A 147 -9.57 20.51 -5.42
C ASP A 147 -9.15 19.18 -4.73
N ILE A 148 -8.54 18.25 -5.49
CA ILE A 148 -8.03 17.00 -4.93
C ILE A 148 -6.95 17.27 -3.87
N ASN A 149 -5.98 18.15 -4.16
CA ASN A 149 -4.89 18.46 -3.25
C ASN A 149 -5.41 19.15 -1.97
N GLU A 150 -6.39 20.03 -2.10
CA GLU A 150 -7.04 20.66 -0.95
C GLU A 150 -7.79 19.64 -0.08
N ARG A 151 -8.60 18.75 -0.67
CA ARG A 151 -9.34 17.70 0.06
C ARG A 151 -8.41 16.65 0.67
N ALA A 152 -7.27 16.39 0.04
CA ALA A 152 -6.27 15.44 0.55
C ALA A 152 -5.53 15.95 1.80
N ASN A 153 -5.62 17.24 2.11
CA ASN A 153 -5.09 17.87 3.32
C ASN A 153 -3.65 17.42 3.67
N GLY A 154 -2.75 17.41 2.66
CA GLY A 154 -1.34 17.06 2.82
C GLY A 154 -1.03 15.55 2.91
N SER A 155 -2.02 14.67 2.90
CA SER A 155 -1.77 13.21 2.92
C SER A 155 -1.21 12.70 1.59
N ILE A 156 -1.70 13.26 0.47
CA ILE A 156 -1.18 13.04 -0.88
C ILE A 156 -1.09 14.38 -1.63
N GLU A 157 -0.31 14.39 -2.71
CA GLU A 157 -0.23 15.51 -3.65
C GLU A 157 -0.29 14.98 -5.07
N ILE A 158 -1.14 15.58 -5.91
CA ILE A 158 -1.26 15.25 -7.33
C ILE A 158 -0.59 16.31 -8.17
N THR A 159 0.12 15.86 -9.20
CA THR A 159 0.77 16.69 -10.21
C THR A 159 0.54 16.14 -11.62
N ASP A 160 0.83 16.95 -12.64
CA ASP A 160 0.85 16.54 -14.06
C ASP A 160 -0.49 15.94 -14.55
N MET A 161 -1.62 16.45 -14.04
CA MET A 161 -2.93 15.93 -14.42
C MET A 161 -3.30 16.35 -15.83
N ARG A 162 -3.74 15.38 -16.65
CA ARG A 162 -4.16 15.60 -18.04
C ARG A 162 -5.06 14.50 -18.59
N ARG A 163 -5.73 14.77 -19.69
CA ARG A 163 -6.46 13.73 -20.44
C ARG A 163 -5.53 12.60 -20.89
N SER A 164 -6.04 11.40 -20.84
CA SER A 164 -5.34 10.18 -21.22
C SER A 164 -6.24 9.25 -22.05
N ASN A 165 -5.78 8.02 -22.26
CA ASN A 165 -6.52 7.00 -23.02
C ASN A 165 -6.17 5.58 -22.53
N ARG A 166 -6.93 4.59 -23.02
CA ARG A 166 -6.77 3.19 -22.63
C ARG A 166 -5.39 2.61 -22.94
N SER A 167 -4.73 3.05 -24.02
CA SER A 167 -3.38 2.55 -24.36
C SER A 167 -2.33 3.01 -23.34
N GLU A 168 -2.52 4.18 -22.71
CA GLU A 168 -1.64 4.65 -21.66
C GLU A 168 -1.79 3.82 -20.38
N VAL A 169 -2.95 3.25 -20.11
CA VAL A 169 -3.13 2.28 -19.02
C VAL A 169 -2.20 1.08 -19.18
N VAL A 170 -2.09 0.55 -20.41
CA VAL A 170 -1.19 -0.58 -20.71
C VAL A 170 0.26 -0.15 -20.48
N ARG A 171 0.64 1.01 -21.03
CA ARG A 171 2.00 1.56 -20.90
C ARG A 171 2.40 1.78 -19.46
N VAL A 172 1.53 2.37 -18.63
CA VAL A 172 1.79 2.60 -17.19
C VAL A 172 1.98 1.29 -16.43
N LYS A 173 1.29 0.21 -16.81
CA LYS A 173 1.42 -1.11 -16.16
C LYS A 173 2.66 -1.89 -16.58
N ASP A 174 3.05 -1.79 -17.83
CA ASP A 174 4.06 -2.66 -18.44
C ASP A 174 5.46 -2.01 -18.50
N THR A 175 5.55 -0.68 -18.37
CA THR A 175 6.85 0.02 -18.42
C THR A 175 7.69 -0.32 -17.18
N PRO A 176 8.89 -0.87 -17.35
CA PRO A 176 9.83 -1.04 -16.25
C PRO A 176 10.21 0.33 -15.67
N ALA A 177 10.27 0.43 -14.35
CA ALA A 177 10.67 1.66 -13.68
C ALA A 177 11.66 1.33 -12.56
N GLU A 178 12.79 2.03 -12.57
CA GLU A 178 13.73 2.06 -11.46
C GLU A 178 13.12 2.78 -10.27
N LYS A 179 13.57 2.44 -9.08
CA LYS A 179 13.08 2.99 -7.82
C LYS A 179 14.23 3.23 -6.89
N SER A 180 14.24 4.41 -6.29
CA SER A 180 15.14 4.74 -5.19
C SER A 180 14.40 4.59 -3.87
N TYR A 181 15.09 4.15 -2.84
CA TYR A 181 14.56 4.03 -1.48
C TYR A 181 15.54 4.71 -0.52
N THR A 182 15.03 5.57 0.32
CA THR A 182 15.74 6.07 1.50
C THR A 182 15.27 5.26 2.70
N ILE A 183 16.21 4.62 3.39
CA ILE A 183 15.94 3.80 4.57
C ILE A 183 16.68 4.43 5.74
N ARG A 184 15.96 4.77 6.80
CA ARG A 184 16.56 5.11 8.08
C ARG A 184 16.40 3.90 9.00
N PHE A 185 17.48 3.52 9.64
CA PHE A 185 17.49 2.42 10.60
C PHE A 185 18.30 2.80 11.85
N ILE A 186 17.98 2.15 12.94
CA ILE A 186 18.74 2.21 14.17
C ILE A 186 19.39 0.84 14.31
N ILE A 187 20.67 0.85 14.64
CA ILE A 187 21.40 -0.40 14.92
C ILE A 187 21.33 -0.63 16.42
N GLU A 188 20.70 -1.74 16.79
CA GLU A 188 20.61 -2.18 18.16
C GLU A 188 21.55 -3.35 18.41
N PRO A 189 22.16 -3.45 19.62
CA PRO A 189 22.98 -4.61 19.94
C PRO A 189 22.12 -5.88 19.93
N LEU A 190 22.59 -6.93 19.26
CA LEU A 190 21.93 -8.22 19.17
C LEU A 190 22.69 -9.25 20.03
N THR A 191 21.97 -10.23 20.51
CA THR A 191 22.54 -11.45 21.06
C THR A 191 22.90 -12.44 19.94
N GLN A 192 23.80 -13.38 20.19
CA GLN A 192 24.15 -14.40 19.19
C GLN A 192 22.92 -15.22 18.73
N PRO A 193 22.01 -15.69 19.62
CA PRO A 193 20.80 -16.39 19.17
C PRO A 193 19.88 -15.55 18.27
N GLU A 194 19.74 -14.25 18.55
CA GLU A 194 18.94 -13.35 17.68
C GLU A 194 19.58 -13.20 16.30
N LEU A 195 20.91 -13.07 16.24
CA LEU A 195 21.64 -13.00 14.98
C LEU A 195 21.46 -14.30 14.17
N ASP A 196 21.55 -15.46 14.83
CA ASP A 196 21.39 -16.77 14.19
C ASP A 196 20.00 -16.93 13.57
N VAL A 197 18.95 -16.46 14.25
CA VAL A 197 17.58 -16.44 13.71
C VAL A 197 17.45 -15.52 12.49
N LEU A 198 18.05 -14.32 12.55
CA LEU A 198 18.00 -13.34 11.47
C LEU A 198 18.81 -13.77 10.24
N THR A 199 19.90 -14.51 10.45
CA THR A 199 20.78 -14.98 9.38
C THR A 199 20.44 -16.37 8.86
N ALA A 200 19.41 -17.02 9.43
CA ALA A 200 18.93 -18.32 8.97
C ALA A 200 18.64 -18.29 7.45
N PRO A 201 19.06 -19.32 6.70
CA PRO A 201 18.86 -19.35 5.25
C PRO A 201 17.41 -19.20 4.85
N LEU A 202 17.14 -18.27 3.92
CA LEU A 202 15.81 -18.16 3.31
C LEU A 202 15.51 -19.39 2.45
N ASP A 203 14.35 -19.99 2.61
CA ASP A 203 13.86 -21.04 1.70
C ASP A 203 13.58 -20.42 0.32
N LEU A 204 14.56 -20.55 -0.59
CA LEU A 204 14.48 -20.04 -1.97
C LEU A 204 13.82 -21.01 -2.94
N THR A 205 13.40 -22.21 -2.49
CA THR A 205 12.76 -23.22 -3.36
C THR A 205 11.40 -22.76 -3.91
N LYS A 206 10.84 -21.68 -3.38
CA LYS A 206 9.58 -21.09 -3.86
C LYS A 206 9.73 -20.17 -5.08
N GLU A 207 10.95 -20.03 -5.64
CA GLU A 207 11.19 -19.19 -6.83
C GLU A 207 10.54 -19.71 -8.12
N ASP A 208 10.35 -21.02 -8.24
CA ASP A 208 9.96 -21.70 -9.50
C ASP A 208 8.51 -21.43 -9.95
N VAL A 209 7.74 -20.65 -9.21
CA VAL A 209 6.32 -20.41 -9.54
C VAL A 209 6.14 -19.29 -10.56
N GLN A 210 7.17 -18.50 -10.88
CA GLN A 210 7.05 -17.37 -11.82
C GLN A 210 7.00 -17.78 -13.30
N GLN A 211 7.41 -18.99 -13.67
CA GLN A 211 7.45 -19.44 -15.07
C GLN A 211 6.18 -20.12 -15.56
N ARG A 212 5.23 -20.43 -14.69
CA ARG A 212 3.96 -21.05 -15.14
C ARG A 212 2.96 -19.98 -15.54
N GLY A 213 2.86 -19.82 -16.86
CA GLY A 213 1.92 -18.96 -17.54
C GLY A 213 0.49 -19.04 -17.03
N ARG A 214 -0.29 -18.04 -17.34
CA ARG A 214 -1.71 -17.79 -17.04
C ARG A 214 -2.60 -19.05 -17.11
N GLY A 215 -2.37 -20.03 -16.24
CA GLY A 215 -3.14 -21.25 -16.08
C GLY A 215 -4.12 -21.09 -14.90
N ARG A 216 -5.36 -21.48 -15.14
CA ARG A 216 -6.53 -21.48 -14.26
C ARG A 216 -6.17 -21.68 -12.77
N ARG A 217 -6.59 -20.72 -11.92
CA ARG A 217 -6.56 -20.81 -10.45
C ARG A 217 -7.29 -22.08 -9.98
N LYS A 218 -6.57 -23.12 -9.59
CA LYS A 218 -7.12 -24.19 -8.75
C LYS A 218 -7.20 -23.67 -7.32
N HIS A 219 -8.38 -23.69 -6.72
CA HIS A 219 -8.61 -23.43 -5.30
C HIS A 219 -7.75 -24.39 -4.46
N ARG A 220 -6.70 -23.86 -3.83
CA ARG A 220 -5.94 -24.60 -2.83
C ARG A 220 -6.77 -24.68 -1.55
N ARG A 221 -7.02 -25.90 -1.07
CA ARG A 221 -7.70 -26.19 0.19
C ARG A 221 -6.90 -25.61 1.38
N ARG A 222 -7.63 -25.16 2.36
CA ARG A 222 -7.22 -24.40 3.58
C ARG A 222 -6.49 -25.30 4.61
N GLY A 223 -5.62 -26.22 4.23
CA GLY A 223 -5.05 -27.25 5.10
C GLY A 223 -3.55 -27.23 5.33
N ASP A 224 -2.76 -26.65 4.43
CA ASP A 224 -1.30 -26.80 4.49
C ASP A 224 -0.62 -25.45 4.79
N ARG A 225 -0.83 -24.91 5.98
CA ARG A 225 0.09 -23.92 6.56
C ARG A 225 1.11 -24.71 7.36
N LYS A 226 2.23 -25.04 6.74
CA LYS A 226 3.45 -25.36 7.44
C LYS A 226 4.04 -24.07 7.99
N ASP A 227 4.51 -24.17 9.20
CA ASP A 227 5.03 -23.21 10.13
C ASP A 227 5.74 -22.01 9.47
N ASN A 228 5.24 -20.84 9.83
CA ASN A 228 5.90 -19.56 9.61
C ASN A 228 7.18 -19.58 10.46
N PRO A 229 8.34 -19.17 9.95
CA PRO A 229 9.47 -18.92 10.83
C PRO A 229 9.03 -17.94 11.91
N GLU A 230 9.34 -18.24 13.15
CA GLU A 230 8.96 -17.50 14.32
C GLU A 230 9.13 -16.01 14.11
N LYS A 231 8.15 -15.23 14.57
CA LYS A 231 8.25 -13.78 14.62
C LYS A 231 9.59 -13.43 15.30
N PRO A 232 10.26 -12.33 14.86
CA PRO A 232 11.34 -11.79 15.67
C PRO A 232 10.84 -11.70 17.10
N LEU A 233 11.60 -12.26 18.03
CA LEU A 233 11.29 -12.23 19.46
C LEU A 233 10.95 -10.78 19.82
N GLU A 234 9.67 -10.50 20.12
CA GLU A 234 9.30 -9.23 20.73
C GLU A 234 10.07 -9.18 22.04
N ARG A 235 11.10 -8.35 22.11
CA ARG A 235 11.74 -8.05 23.37
C ARG A 235 10.68 -7.44 24.27
N VAL A 236 10.22 -8.18 25.25
CA VAL A 236 9.49 -7.58 26.37
C VAL A 236 10.53 -6.73 27.08
N GLU A 237 10.45 -5.41 26.92
CA GLU A 237 11.27 -4.48 27.71
C GLU A 237 10.87 -4.62 29.18
N VAL A 238 11.51 -5.53 29.86
CA VAL A 238 11.42 -5.61 31.33
C VAL A 238 12.28 -4.49 31.87
N SER A 239 11.68 -3.42 32.35
CA SER A 239 12.42 -2.29 32.93
C SER A 239 13.33 -2.82 34.05
N ILE A 240 14.63 -2.54 33.98
CA ILE A 240 15.60 -2.88 34.99
C ILE A 240 15.32 -1.99 36.20
N LEU A 241 15.09 -2.62 37.35
CA LEU A 241 14.84 -1.91 38.61
C LEU A 241 16.16 -1.53 39.24
N ASP A 242 16.30 -0.25 39.59
CA ASP A 242 17.48 0.25 40.32
C ASP A 242 17.22 0.23 41.82
N GLU A 243 18.17 -0.33 42.57
CA GLU A 243 18.10 -0.44 44.02
C GLU A 243 17.93 0.94 44.69
N SER A 244 18.58 1.97 44.17
CA SER A 244 18.51 3.32 44.72
C SER A 244 17.13 3.96 44.58
N GLU A 245 16.41 3.62 43.52
CA GLU A 245 15.03 4.06 43.31
C GLU A 245 14.05 3.26 44.19
N LEU A 246 14.22 1.95 44.29
CA LEU A 246 13.39 1.10 45.15
C LEU A 246 13.48 1.50 46.61
N LYS A 247 14.65 1.94 47.10
CA LYS A 247 14.83 2.43 48.47
C LYS A 247 14.01 3.69 48.79
N LYS A 248 13.64 4.48 47.77
CA LYS A 248 12.82 5.70 47.92
C LYS A 248 11.34 5.40 48.08
N LEU A 249 10.88 4.26 47.59
CA LEU A 249 9.48 3.84 47.60
C LEU A 249 8.99 3.44 48.99
N LYS A 250 7.69 3.62 49.25
CA LYS A 250 7.03 3.14 50.43
C LYS A 250 6.79 1.63 50.33
N LYS A 251 6.61 0.98 51.52
CA LYS A 251 6.38 -0.48 51.55
C LYS A 251 5.18 -0.92 50.72
N ALA A 252 4.10 -0.14 50.70
CA ALA A 252 2.90 -0.45 49.92
C ALA A 252 3.17 -0.47 48.42
N GLU A 253 3.94 0.50 47.93
CA GLU A 253 4.34 0.61 46.51
C GLU A 253 5.26 -0.55 46.06
N LEU A 254 6.15 -1.00 47.01
CA LEU A 254 6.99 -2.18 46.73
C LEU A 254 6.18 -3.48 46.66
N VAL A 255 5.14 -3.63 47.51
CA VAL A 255 4.24 -4.78 47.45
C VAL A 255 3.47 -4.81 46.10
N GLU A 256 2.99 -3.67 45.67
CA GLU A 256 2.31 -3.55 44.37
C GLU A 256 3.23 -3.95 43.20
N LEU A 257 4.46 -3.46 43.18
CA LEU A 257 5.48 -3.86 42.19
C LEU A 257 5.83 -5.36 42.29
N CYS A 258 5.88 -5.95 43.50
CA CYS A 258 6.08 -7.39 43.66
C CYS A 258 4.93 -8.19 43.03
N THR A 259 3.68 -7.73 43.19
CA THR A 259 2.51 -8.35 42.56
C THR A 259 2.61 -8.28 41.02
N GLU A 260 2.92 -7.09 40.47
CA GLU A 260 3.08 -6.88 39.02
C GLU A 260 4.18 -7.77 38.43
N ARG A 261 5.27 -7.97 39.15
CA ARG A 261 6.41 -8.78 38.73
C ARG A 261 6.31 -10.27 39.10
N GLY A 262 5.24 -10.68 39.76
CA GLY A 262 5.06 -12.06 40.19
C GLY A 262 6.08 -12.52 41.21
N SER A 263 6.68 -11.59 41.99
CA SER A 263 7.63 -11.90 43.05
C SER A 263 6.95 -11.97 44.42
N SER A 264 7.68 -12.45 45.47
CA SER A 264 7.12 -12.60 46.81
C SER A 264 6.79 -11.26 47.44
N GLU A 265 5.56 -11.09 47.93
CA GLU A 265 5.05 -9.91 48.65
C GLU A 265 5.33 -9.93 50.15
N LYS A 266 5.97 -11.01 50.63
CA LYS A 266 6.22 -11.24 52.07
C LYS A 266 7.58 -10.72 52.49
N GLY A 267 7.65 -10.08 53.65
CA GLY A 267 8.88 -9.66 54.28
C GLY A 267 8.91 -8.20 54.73
N VAL A 268 10.06 -7.78 55.21
CA VAL A 268 10.34 -6.36 55.49
C VAL A 268 10.74 -5.64 54.23
N LYS A 269 10.85 -4.31 54.27
CA LYS A 269 11.16 -3.48 53.06
C LYS A 269 12.41 -3.97 52.32
N ALA A 270 13.44 -4.42 53.08
CA ALA A 270 14.67 -4.95 52.47
C ALA A 270 14.44 -6.25 51.70
N ASP A 271 13.57 -7.14 52.20
CA ASP A 271 13.25 -8.40 51.51
C ASP A 271 12.47 -8.16 50.24
N LEU A 272 11.53 -7.21 50.25
CA LEU A 272 10.78 -6.82 49.02
C LEU A 272 11.69 -6.26 47.96
N ILE A 273 12.65 -5.42 48.33
CA ILE A 273 13.65 -4.87 47.38
C ILE A 273 14.51 -6.00 46.82
N ALA A 274 15.01 -6.92 47.68
CA ALA A 274 15.80 -8.06 47.22
C ALA A 274 15.01 -8.96 46.24
N ASN A 275 13.73 -9.24 46.57
CA ASN A 275 12.84 -10.02 45.72
C ASN A 275 12.60 -9.34 44.35
N LEU A 276 12.42 -8.01 44.33
CA LEU A 276 12.27 -7.23 43.13
C LEU A 276 13.54 -7.20 42.27
N LEU A 277 14.69 -7.00 42.87
CA LEU A 277 16.00 -7.04 42.22
C LEU A 277 16.29 -8.42 41.61
N ALA A 278 15.87 -9.50 42.28
CA ALA A 278 15.99 -10.86 41.75
C ALA A 278 15.11 -11.11 40.51
N THR A 279 14.09 -10.24 40.25
CA THR A 279 13.28 -10.30 39.00
C THR A 279 13.92 -9.54 37.85
N ASN A 280 15.00 -8.80 38.09
CA ASN A 280 15.74 -8.17 36.99
C ASN A 280 16.28 -9.25 36.07
N PRO A 281 16.15 -9.06 34.74
CA PRO A 281 16.76 -9.99 33.81
C PRO A 281 18.27 -10.02 34.00
N GLU A 282 18.86 -11.19 33.85
CA GLU A 282 20.34 -11.30 33.84
C GLU A 282 20.89 -10.44 32.69
N PRO A 283 22.06 -9.82 32.89
CA PRO A 283 22.70 -9.07 31.80
C PRO A 283 22.90 -9.99 30.59
N VAL A 284 22.18 -9.70 29.50
CA VAL A 284 22.33 -10.48 28.29
C VAL A 284 23.56 -9.95 27.54
N GLU A 285 24.52 -10.83 27.32
CA GLU A 285 25.70 -10.49 26.54
C GLU A 285 25.30 -10.20 25.08
N THR A 286 25.47 -8.96 24.65
CA THR A 286 25.16 -8.52 23.29
C THR A 286 26.44 -8.41 22.47
N LEU A 287 26.30 -8.62 21.16
CA LEU A 287 27.39 -8.42 20.23
C LEU A 287 27.75 -6.94 20.14
N PRO A 288 29.04 -6.61 19.91
CA PRO A 288 29.45 -5.23 19.74
C PRO A 288 28.82 -4.63 18.50
N LEU A 289 28.42 -3.35 18.61
CA LEU A 289 27.94 -2.61 17.45
C LEU A 289 29.07 -2.41 16.43
N PRO A 290 28.78 -2.54 15.12
CA PRO A 290 29.75 -2.20 14.09
C PRO A 290 30.09 -0.71 14.13
N ASP A 291 31.32 -0.37 13.84
CA ASP A 291 31.73 1.02 13.67
C ASP A 291 31.23 1.60 12.34
N GLU A 292 31.26 2.91 12.22
CA GLU A 292 30.76 3.63 11.04
C GLU A 292 31.49 3.19 9.76
N ALA A 293 32.80 2.96 9.80
CA ALA A 293 33.57 2.51 8.65
C ALA A 293 33.13 1.12 8.16
N THR A 294 32.79 0.22 9.08
CA THR A 294 32.24 -1.10 8.75
C THR A 294 30.85 -0.95 8.10
N ILE A 295 30.00 -0.08 8.60
CA ILE A 295 28.67 0.17 8.04
C ILE A 295 28.77 0.72 6.61
N LEU A 296 29.62 1.74 6.40
CA LEU A 296 29.85 2.31 5.08
C LEU A 296 30.41 1.26 4.09
N GLY A 297 31.38 0.47 4.53
CA GLY A 297 31.89 -0.62 3.72
C GLY A 297 30.87 -1.71 3.36
N ILE A 298 29.85 -1.93 4.19
CA ILE A 298 28.71 -2.80 3.86
C ILE A 298 27.81 -2.15 2.81
N ILE A 299 27.52 -0.86 2.96
CA ILE A 299 26.67 -0.10 2.02
C ILE A 299 27.29 -0.12 0.62
N GLU A 300 28.59 0.15 0.49
CA GLU A 300 29.31 0.08 -0.78
C GLU A 300 29.23 -1.31 -1.43
N LYS A 301 29.37 -2.37 -0.63
CA LYS A 301 29.27 -3.75 -1.11
C LYS A 301 27.89 -4.19 -1.56
N LEU A 302 26.84 -3.46 -1.21
CA LEU A 302 25.47 -3.74 -1.68
C LEU A 302 25.29 -3.38 -3.15
N GLU A 303 26.09 -2.50 -3.72
CA GLU A 303 26.01 -2.15 -5.13
C GLU A 303 26.26 -3.37 -6.03
N GLY A 304 25.42 -3.57 -7.02
CA GLY A 304 25.46 -4.72 -7.91
C GLY A 304 24.87 -6.02 -7.34
N VAL A 305 24.57 -6.08 -6.04
CA VAL A 305 24.01 -7.26 -5.38
C VAL A 305 22.57 -7.52 -5.79
N ASN A 306 22.20 -8.79 -5.90
CA ASN A 306 20.82 -9.21 -6.09
C ASN A 306 20.17 -9.49 -4.74
N LEU A 307 19.26 -8.62 -4.32
CA LEU A 307 18.48 -8.81 -3.10
C LEU A 307 17.32 -9.77 -3.34
N ALA A 308 17.11 -10.71 -2.43
CA ALA A 308 15.97 -11.61 -2.39
C ALA A 308 14.86 -10.98 -1.54
N GLN A 309 13.81 -10.45 -2.18
CA GLN A 309 12.69 -9.83 -1.52
C GLN A 309 11.51 -10.78 -1.44
N ARG A 310 11.09 -11.16 -0.24
CA ARG A 310 9.86 -11.92 0.01
C ARG A 310 8.61 -11.06 -0.11
N THR A 311 7.48 -11.71 -0.36
CA THR A 311 6.17 -11.05 -0.23
C THR A 311 5.94 -10.65 1.24
N PRO A 312 5.66 -9.37 1.54
CA PRO A 312 5.41 -8.94 2.91
C PRO A 312 4.30 -9.78 3.56
N GLU A 313 4.48 -10.16 4.82
CA GLU A 313 3.57 -11.05 5.57
C GLU A 313 2.13 -10.56 5.57
N ARG A 314 1.90 -9.27 5.75
CA ARG A 314 0.57 -8.66 5.76
C ARG A 314 -0.22 -8.82 4.46
N VAL A 315 0.43 -9.14 3.34
CA VAL A 315 -0.20 -9.40 2.04
C VAL A 315 -0.04 -10.84 1.57
N ALA A 316 0.75 -11.66 2.24
CA ALA A 316 1.01 -13.07 1.90
C ALA A 316 -0.27 -13.91 1.87
N HIS A 317 -1.28 -13.58 2.70
CA HIS A 317 -2.57 -14.25 2.68
C HIS A 317 -3.39 -14.00 1.40
N ARG A 318 -3.07 -12.97 0.61
CA ARG A 318 -3.75 -12.61 -0.65
C ARG A 318 -2.94 -12.91 -1.89
N ARG A 319 -1.63 -13.08 -1.74
CA ARG A 319 -0.70 -13.31 -2.82
C ARG A 319 0.09 -14.57 -2.57
N ALA A 320 0.61 -15.17 -3.64
CA ALA A 320 1.59 -16.22 -3.49
C ALA A 320 2.82 -15.67 -2.74
N ASP A 321 3.34 -16.45 -1.80
CA ASP A 321 4.61 -16.17 -1.16
C ASP A 321 5.71 -16.37 -2.21
N LEU A 322 6.20 -15.28 -2.76
CA LEU A 322 7.18 -15.25 -3.85
C LEU A 322 8.43 -14.49 -3.40
N VAL A 323 9.55 -15.05 -3.66
CA VAL A 323 10.84 -14.34 -3.60
C VAL A 323 11.08 -13.64 -4.93
N ARG A 324 11.34 -12.33 -4.87
CA ARG A 324 11.68 -11.52 -6.04
C ARG A 324 13.12 -11.08 -5.94
N ARG A 325 13.88 -11.28 -6.99
CA ARG A 325 15.24 -10.75 -7.08
C ARG A 325 15.19 -9.30 -7.53
N ARG A 326 15.93 -8.44 -6.84
CA ARG A 326 16.10 -7.02 -7.13
C ARG A 326 17.58 -6.72 -7.17
N LYS A 327 18.07 -6.25 -8.31
CA LYS A 327 19.45 -5.78 -8.42
C LYS A 327 19.54 -4.38 -7.81
N VAL A 328 20.48 -4.18 -6.92
CA VAL A 328 20.89 -2.86 -6.44
C VAL A 328 21.75 -2.23 -7.54
N ILE A 329 21.36 -1.08 -8.03
CA ILE A 329 22.07 -0.38 -9.11
C ILE A 329 23.10 0.55 -8.51
N GLU A 330 22.72 1.30 -7.48
CA GLU A 330 23.52 2.31 -6.83
C GLU A 330 23.14 2.41 -5.35
N THR A 331 24.11 2.64 -4.49
CA THR A 331 23.93 2.98 -3.09
C THR A 331 24.55 4.33 -2.80
N ARG A 332 23.95 5.11 -1.93
CA ARG A 332 24.46 6.38 -1.45
C ARG A 332 24.26 6.47 0.05
N ASP A 333 25.18 7.11 0.71
CA ASP A 333 25.08 7.55 2.08
C ASP A 333 24.72 9.04 2.04
N ASP A 334 23.59 9.42 2.69
CA ASP A 334 23.08 10.80 2.70
C ASP A 334 23.18 11.37 4.12
#